data_073bcc4549829860e596fbe090a26d8e
#
_entry.id   073bcc4549829860e596fbe090a26d8e
#
_cell.length_a   1.000
_cell.length_b   1.000
_cell.length_c   1.000
_cell.angle_alpha   90.00
_cell.angle_beta   90.00
_cell.angle_gamma   90.00
#
_symmetry.space_group_name_H-M   'P 1'
#
loop_
_entity.id
_entity.type
_entity.pdbx_description
1 polymer ?
#
loop_
_entity_poly.entity_id
_entity_poly.type
_entity_poly.pdbx_seq_one_letter_code
_entity_poly.pdbx_strand_id
1 'polypeptide(L)'
;MSPREKKLSERHTRIMEFLNDFQEKRGYSPSIREIGDFIGVKSTSLVDYYLRQLEDMGYISRDGHVSRSICVLKPAPSAEKKAAATSPMAALWEMVSIPLLGRIVASAPIPMPQLSDSSDGYFGPDSSVDVARSMLPVRERPSELFALEVDGDSMIDAMINDGDIVILRPAVEANNGDMVAVWLDDRDETTLKYFYREGNRVRLQPANPTMAPIYIDNPRHLRVMGKVVMVIRQVGLAA
;
A
#
# COMPACT_ATOMS: atom_id res chain seq x y z
N MET A 1 4.84 30.86 15.78
CA MET A 1 3.51 30.76 15.15
C MET A 1 3.71 29.97 13.86
N SER A 2 3.31 28.72 13.83
CA SER A 2 3.38 27.89 12.61
C SER A 2 2.42 28.41 11.55
N PRO A 3 2.83 28.48 10.25
CA PRO A 3 1.94 28.84 9.16
C PRO A 3 0.86 27.74 9.04
N ARG A 4 -0.41 28.12 9.14
CA ARG A 4 -1.52 27.23 8.80
C ARG A 4 -1.35 26.81 7.33
N GLU A 5 -1.11 25.53 7.06
CA GLU A 5 -1.19 24.98 5.72
C GLU A 5 -2.56 25.31 5.12
N LYS A 6 -2.57 26.16 4.11
CA LYS A 6 -3.80 26.51 3.36
C LYS A 6 -4.20 25.28 2.55
N LYS A 7 -5.26 24.61 2.97
CA LYS A 7 -5.82 23.43 2.31
C LYS A 7 -6.43 23.85 0.98
N LEU A 8 -6.13 23.12 -0.11
CA LEU A 8 -6.76 23.31 -1.43
C LEU A 8 -8.27 23.15 -1.32
N SER A 9 -9.02 24.11 -1.88
CA SER A 9 -10.47 23.99 -2.01
C SER A 9 -10.81 23.19 -3.29
N GLU A 10 -12.04 22.68 -3.38
CA GLU A 10 -12.54 21.97 -4.58
C GLU A 10 -12.37 22.79 -5.86
N ARG A 11 -12.54 24.12 -5.79
CA ARG A 11 -12.33 25.02 -6.93
C ARG A 11 -10.86 25.11 -7.34
N HIS A 12 -9.92 25.13 -6.40
CA HIS A 12 -8.49 25.09 -6.71
C HIS A 12 -8.11 23.80 -7.42
N THR A 13 -8.63 22.67 -6.95
CA THR A 13 -8.42 21.37 -7.55
C THR A 13 -8.92 21.31 -8.99
N ARG A 14 -10.14 21.80 -9.25
CA ARG A 14 -10.71 21.87 -10.60
C ARG A 14 -9.93 22.78 -11.55
N ILE A 15 -9.41 23.92 -11.06
CA ILE A 15 -8.54 24.80 -11.85
C ILE A 15 -7.25 24.07 -12.21
N MET A 16 -6.61 23.38 -11.27
CA MET A 16 -5.37 22.65 -11.53
C MET A 16 -5.58 21.50 -12.52
N GLU A 17 -6.68 20.76 -12.42
CA GLU A 17 -7.05 19.69 -13.37
C GLU A 17 -7.21 20.28 -14.78
N PHE A 18 -7.89 21.41 -14.90
CA PHE A 18 -8.08 22.08 -16.19
C PHE A 18 -6.77 22.61 -16.79
N LEU A 19 -5.90 23.21 -15.99
CA LEU A 19 -4.60 23.70 -16.43
C LEU A 19 -3.75 22.57 -17.02
N ASN A 20 -3.68 21.43 -16.36
CA ASN A 20 -2.94 20.26 -16.82
C ASN A 20 -3.52 19.68 -18.12
N ASP A 21 -4.84 19.42 -18.17
CA ASP A 21 -5.52 18.86 -19.34
C ASP A 21 -5.43 19.80 -20.57
N PHE A 22 -5.54 21.10 -20.33
CA PHE A 22 -5.46 22.09 -21.41
C PHE A 22 -4.04 22.21 -21.98
N GLN A 23 -3.02 22.24 -21.10
CA GLN A 23 -1.61 22.28 -21.53
C GLN A 23 -1.20 21.02 -22.28
N GLU A 24 -1.64 19.85 -21.80
CA GLU A 24 -1.36 18.57 -22.45
C GLU A 24 -1.97 18.49 -23.86
N LYS A 25 -3.23 18.96 -24.03
CA LYS A 25 -3.94 18.91 -25.32
C LYS A 25 -3.55 20.00 -26.29
N ARG A 26 -3.18 21.19 -25.82
CA ARG A 26 -2.98 22.39 -26.62
C ARG A 26 -1.52 22.85 -26.70
N GLY A 27 -0.65 22.40 -25.82
CA GLY A 27 0.75 22.81 -25.78
C GLY A 27 1.00 24.23 -25.25
N TYR A 28 -0.03 24.91 -24.76
CA TYR A 28 0.07 26.25 -24.14
C TYR A 28 -0.96 26.43 -23.04
N SER A 29 -0.76 27.47 -22.20
CA SER A 29 -1.61 27.73 -21.03
C SER A 29 -2.93 28.39 -21.42
N PRO A 30 -4.06 28.10 -20.76
CA PRO A 30 -5.32 28.75 -20.97
C PRO A 30 -5.31 30.21 -20.50
N SER A 31 -6.20 31.02 -21.04
CA SER A 31 -6.48 32.37 -20.58
C SER A 31 -7.37 32.35 -19.32
N ILE A 32 -7.38 33.46 -18.56
CA ILE A 32 -8.26 33.65 -17.39
C ILE A 32 -9.74 33.44 -17.73
N ARG A 33 -10.16 33.80 -18.95
CA ARG A 33 -11.56 33.61 -19.41
C ARG A 33 -11.86 32.13 -19.63
N GLU A 34 -10.98 31.40 -20.31
CA GLU A 34 -11.15 29.95 -20.53
C GLU A 34 -11.18 29.18 -19.19
N ILE A 35 -10.38 29.60 -18.21
CA ILE A 35 -10.45 29.05 -16.85
C ILE A 35 -11.80 29.34 -16.20
N GLY A 36 -12.27 30.60 -16.30
CA GLY A 36 -13.56 31.03 -15.78
C GLY A 36 -14.74 30.23 -16.35
N ASP A 37 -14.75 30.07 -17.67
CA ASP A 37 -15.78 29.31 -18.38
C ASP A 37 -15.82 27.86 -17.92
N PHE A 38 -14.64 27.22 -17.71
CA PHE A 38 -14.56 25.85 -17.24
C PHE A 38 -15.08 25.67 -15.81
N ILE A 39 -14.73 26.57 -14.88
CA ILE A 39 -15.19 26.47 -13.48
C ILE A 39 -16.57 27.08 -13.23
N GLY A 40 -17.22 27.63 -14.29
CA GLY A 40 -18.54 28.24 -14.20
C GLY A 40 -18.54 29.63 -13.54
N VAL A 41 -17.43 30.39 -13.64
CA VAL A 41 -17.26 31.71 -13.02
C VAL A 41 -17.10 32.78 -14.09
N LYS A 42 -18.05 33.71 -14.16
CA LYS A 42 -18.03 34.83 -15.16
C LYS A 42 -17.07 35.98 -14.76
N SER A 43 -16.71 36.11 -13.50
CA SER A 43 -15.84 37.17 -13.00
C SER A 43 -14.35 36.79 -13.13
N THR A 44 -13.64 37.51 -14.00
CA THR A 44 -12.18 37.33 -14.16
C THR A 44 -11.40 37.68 -12.90
N SER A 45 -11.89 38.66 -12.11
CA SER A 45 -11.28 39.00 -10.82
C SER A 45 -11.35 37.83 -9.78
N LEU A 46 -12.45 37.06 -9.82
CA LEU A 46 -12.58 35.92 -8.95
C LEU A 46 -11.68 34.75 -9.40
N VAL A 47 -11.52 34.55 -10.69
CA VAL A 47 -10.55 33.58 -11.25
C VAL A 47 -9.13 33.98 -10.85
N ASP A 48 -8.78 35.26 -11.01
CA ASP A 48 -7.47 35.81 -10.63
C ASP A 48 -7.19 35.63 -9.14
N TYR A 49 -8.20 35.79 -8.28
CA TYR A 49 -8.08 35.52 -6.83
C TYR A 49 -7.72 34.07 -6.54
N TYR A 50 -8.37 33.07 -7.20
CA TYR A 50 -8.00 31.67 -7.04
C TYR A 50 -6.60 31.34 -7.57
N LEU A 51 -6.23 31.95 -8.70
CA LEU A 51 -4.88 31.78 -9.27
C LEU A 51 -3.79 32.35 -8.35
N ARG A 52 -4.01 33.50 -7.70
CA ARG A 52 -3.09 34.04 -6.68
C ARG A 52 -2.94 33.10 -5.50
N GLN A 53 -4.03 32.50 -5.03
CA GLN A 53 -3.95 31.54 -3.93
C GLN A 53 -3.14 30.31 -4.33
N LEU A 54 -3.30 29.79 -5.55
CA LEU A 54 -2.51 28.66 -6.06
C LEU A 54 -1.02 29.03 -6.20
N GLU A 55 -0.73 30.25 -6.61
CA GLU A 55 0.62 30.80 -6.69
C GLU A 55 1.26 30.95 -5.29
N ASP A 56 0.54 31.55 -4.32
CA ASP A 56 0.95 31.67 -2.92
C ASP A 56 1.22 30.30 -2.27
N MET A 57 0.49 29.25 -2.67
CA MET A 57 0.67 27.88 -2.21
C MET A 57 1.77 27.12 -2.98
N GLY A 58 2.37 27.75 -4.01
CA GLY A 58 3.45 27.18 -4.81
C GLY A 58 3.04 26.07 -5.78
N TYR A 59 1.76 26.02 -6.20
CA TYR A 59 1.26 25.07 -7.19
C TYR A 59 1.45 25.56 -8.64
N ILE A 60 1.39 26.87 -8.86
CA ILE A 60 1.60 27.48 -10.16
C ILE A 60 2.59 28.66 -10.05
N SER A 61 3.16 29.03 -11.21
CA SER A 61 3.89 30.28 -11.41
C SER A 61 3.28 30.99 -12.60
N ARG A 62 3.22 32.32 -12.57
CA ARG A 62 2.72 33.12 -13.68
C ARG A 62 3.45 34.44 -13.80
N ASP A 63 3.59 34.92 -15.02
CA ASP A 63 4.05 36.28 -15.28
C ASP A 63 2.81 37.19 -15.46
N GLY A 64 2.61 38.14 -14.55
CA GLY A 64 1.46 39.03 -14.53
C GLY A 64 1.34 39.96 -15.76
N HIS A 65 2.40 40.11 -16.55
CA HIS A 65 2.47 40.94 -17.73
C HIS A 65 2.26 40.20 -19.06
N VAL A 66 2.28 38.86 -19.01
CA VAL A 66 2.16 38.00 -20.20
C VAL A 66 0.89 37.17 -20.13
N SER A 67 0.03 37.31 -21.14
CA SER A 67 -1.13 36.41 -21.25
C SER A 67 -0.69 34.97 -21.56
N ARG A 68 -1.35 33.98 -20.93
CA ARG A 68 -1.05 32.55 -21.09
C ARG A 68 0.33 32.11 -20.53
N SER A 69 0.81 32.77 -19.47
CA SER A 69 2.11 32.50 -18.81
C SER A 69 2.01 31.58 -17.60
N ILE A 70 0.87 30.91 -17.39
CA ILE A 70 0.69 30.05 -16.21
C ILE A 70 1.48 28.77 -16.41
N CYS A 71 2.45 28.51 -15.52
CA CYS A 71 3.20 27.27 -15.45
C CYS A 71 2.76 26.49 -14.21
N VAL A 72 2.44 25.21 -14.35
CA VAL A 72 2.14 24.30 -13.22
C VAL A 72 3.46 23.81 -12.65
N LEU A 73 3.69 24.09 -11.36
CA LEU A 73 4.93 23.71 -10.62
C LEU A 73 4.77 22.39 -9.87
N LYS A 74 3.54 22.11 -9.38
CA LYS A 74 3.22 20.89 -8.64
C LYS A 74 1.87 20.37 -9.12
N PRO A 75 1.71 19.05 -9.31
CA PRO A 75 0.42 18.47 -9.64
C PRO A 75 -0.59 18.70 -8.50
N ALA A 76 -1.88 18.78 -8.84
CA ALA A 76 -2.91 18.81 -7.81
C ALA A 76 -2.95 17.46 -7.07
N PRO A 77 -3.22 17.41 -5.76
CA PRO A 77 -3.33 16.16 -5.00
C PRO A 77 -4.37 15.17 -5.55
N SER A 78 -5.35 15.67 -6.30
CA SER A 78 -6.34 14.84 -7.03
C SER A 78 -5.81 14.31 -8.36
N ALA A 79 -4.83 14.99 -8.97
CA ALA A 79 -4.22 14.58 -10.24
C ALA A 79 -3.31 13.36 -10.04
N GLU A 80 -2.65 13.23 -8.87
CA GLU A 80 -1.89 12.03 -8.53
C GLU A 80 -2.77 10.78 -8.51
N LYS A 81 -4.03 10.90 -8.06
CA LYS A 81 -5.01 9.78 -8.10
C LYS A 81 -5.57 9.50 -9.50
N LYS A 82 -5.60 10.47 -10.40
CA LYS A 82 -6.14 10.31 -11.77
C LYS A 82 -5.07 10.04 -12.82
N ALA A 83 -3.88 10.61 -12.68
CA ALA A 83 -2.76 10.33 -13.59
C ALA A 83 -2.27 8.88 -13.47
N ALA A 84 -2.38 8.27 -12.27
CA ALA A 84 -2.16 6.84 -12.08
C ALA A 84 -3.20 5.96 -12.80
N ALA A 85 -4.37 6.50 -13.17
CA ALA A 85 -5.48 5.71 -13.75
C ALA A 85 -5.57 5.76 -15.30
N THR A 86 -4.75 6.55 -15.99
CA THR A 86 -5.00 6.83 -17.42
C THR A 86 -3.94 6.36 -18.40
N SER A 87 -2.82 5.80 -17.94
CA SER A 87 -1.85 5.12 -18.80
C SER A 87 -1.79 3.64 -18.47
N PRO A 88 -2.01 2.73 -19.44
CA PRO A 88 -1.78 1.29 -19.21
C PRO A 88 -0.37 1.00 -18.69
N MET A 89 0.58 1.87 -19.00
CA MET A 89 1.97 1.77 -18.59
C MET A 89 2.20 2.30 -17.16
N ALA A 90 1.44 3.33 -16.72
CA ALA A 90 1.53 3.84 -15.35
C ALA A 90 0.91 2.87 -14.33
N ALA A 91 -0.14 2.15 -14.70
CA ALA A 91 -0.74 1.09 -13.87
C ALA A 91 0.22 -0.09 -13.64
N LEU A 92 1.19 -0.32 -14.53
CA LEU A 92 2.22 -1.35 -14.38
C LEU A 92 3.29 -0.97 -13.34
N TRP A 93 3.44 0.33 -13.03
CA TRP A 93 4.47 0.88 -12.14
C TRP A 93 3.89 1.45 -10.86
N GLU A 94 2.58 1.25 -10.61
CA GLU A 94 1.98 1.63 -9.33
C GLU A 94 2.62 0.80 -8.22
N MET A 95 3.53 1.41 -7.47
CA MET A 95 4.13 0.80 -6.29
C MET A 95 3.18 0.93 -5.10
N VAL A 96 3.02 -0.15 -4.38
CA VAL A 96 2.19 -0.24 -3.18
C VAL A 96 3.09 -0.61 -2.02
N SER A 97 3.07 0.20 -0.98
CA SER A 97 3.80 -0.04 0.25
C SER A 97 2.97 -0.93 1.18
N ILE A 98 3.50 -2.10 1.53
CA ILE A 98 2.86 -3.08 2.41
C ILE A 98 3.61 -3.08 3.73
N PRO A 99 2.94 -2.85 4.88
CA PRO A 99 3.61 -2.79 6.17
C PRO A 99 4.26 -4.13 6.53
N LEU A 100 5.54 -4.11 6.92
CA LEU A 100 6.28 -5.24 7.44
C LEU A 100 6.15 -5.26 8.96
N LEU A 101 5.34 -6.20 9.48
CA LEU A 101 4.92 -6.21 10.88
C LEU A 101 5.86 -6.98 11.81
N GLY A 102 6.79 -7.75 11.25
CA GLY A 102 7.73 -8.53 12.07
C GLY A 102 8.25 -9.77 11.36
N ARG A 103 8.80 -10.69 12.16
CA ARG A 103 9.28 -12.01 11.71
C ARG A 103 8.31 -13.10 12.14
N ILE A 104 8.10 -14.07 11.29
CA ILE A 104 7.39 -15.29 11.65
C ILE A 104 8.41 -16.37 12.03
N VAL A 105 8.56 -16.56 13.33
CA VAL A 105 9.54 -17.47 13.94
C VAL A 105 8.78 -18.62 14.57
N ALA A 106 9.32 -19.82 14.49
CA ALA A 106 8.74 -21.01 15.12
C ALA A 106 8.72 -20.94 16.68
N SER A 107 9.23 -19.86 17.30
CA SER A 107 9.42 -19.80 18.76
C SER A 107 9.25 -18.42 19.40
N ALA A 108 8.74 -17.40 18.71
CA ALA A 108 8.50 -16.09 19.32
C ALA A 108 7.12 -15.53 18.95
N PRO A 109 6.37 -14.96 19.92
CA PRO A 109 5.09 -14.33 19.63
C PRO A 109 5.28 -13.07 18.77
N ILE A 110 4.59 -13.01 17.64
CA ILE A 110 4.46 -11.74 16.91
C ILE A 110 3.33 -10.97 17.58
N PRO A 111 3.54 -9.71 17.97
CA PRO A 111 2.44 -8.86 18.42
C PRO A 111 1.40 -8.80 17.32
N MET A 112 0.16 -9.22 17.63
CA MET A 112 -0.95 -9.02 16.70
C MET A 112 -1.01 -7.54 16.34
N PRO A 113 -1.11 -7.17 15.04
CA PRO A 113 -1.35 -5.79 14.66
C PRO A 113 -2.72 -5.39 15.19
N GLN A 114 -2.75 -4.88 16.40
CA GLN A 114 -3.86 -4.06 16.88
C GLN A 114 -3.68 -2.72 16.15
N LEU A 115 -4.71 -2.24 15.50
CA LEU A 115 -4.81 -0.92 14.86
C LEU A 115 -4.65 0.24 15.87
N SER A 116 -3.92 0.05 16.97
CA SER A 116 -3.66 1.02 18.01
C SER A 116 -2.18 1.02 18.38
N ASP A 117 -1.53 2.11 18.03
CA ASP A 117 -0.31 2.69 18.61
C ASP A 117 0.41 1.80 19.64
N SER A 118 1.36 0.99 19.22
CA SER A 118 2.43 0.54 20.09
C SER A 118 3.65 0.14 19.27
N SER A 119 4.67 0.96 19.44
CA SER A 119 5.98 1.01 18.79
C SER A 119 6.98 -0.01 19.36
N ASP A 120 6.60 -1.27 19.58
CA ASP A 120 7.50 -2.32 20.06
C ASP A 120 7.62 -3.52 19.10
N GLY A 121 7.50 -3.27 17.78
CA GLY A 121 7.85 -4.24 16.75
C GLY A 121 9.37 -4.23 16.49
N TYR A 122 9.94 -5.41 16.21
CA TYR A 122 11.36 -5.61 15.82
C TYR A 122 11.77 -4.79 14.58
N PHE A 123 10.80 -4.26 13.83
CA PHE A 123 10.97 -3.33 12.72
C PHE A 123 10.35 -1.99 13.14
N GLY A 124 11.02 -0.89 12.83
CA GLY A 124 10.53 0.44 13.13
C GLY A 124 9.15 0.72 12.52
N PRO A 125 8.40 1.70 13.02
CA PRO A 125 7.04 2.02 12.57
C PRO A 125 6.92 2.35 11.07
N ASP A 126 8.03 2.56 10.39
CA ASP A 126 8.11 2.90 8.96
C ASP A 126 8.61 1.74 8.09
N SER A 127 8.73 0.51 8.64
CA SER A 127 9.18 -0.65 7.85
C SER A 127 8.08 -1.11 6.92
N SER A 128 8.36 -1.10 5.61
CA SER A 128 7.43 -1.54 4.58
C SER A 128 8.16 -2.19 3.41
N VAL A 129 7.43 -2.98 2.64
CA VAL A 129 7.90 -3.60 1.40
C VAL A 129 7.13 -2.99 0.24
N ASP A 130 7.85 -2.42 -0.71
CA ASP A 130 7.27 -1.84 -1.91
C ASP A 130 7.13 -2.91 -3.00
N VAL A 131 5.91 -3.10 -3.47
CA VAL A 131 5.54 -4.11 -4.47
C VAL A 131 4.78 -3.46 -5.61
N ALA A 132 5.08 -3.85 -6.86
CA ALA A 132 4.28 -3.39 -7.98
C ALA A 132 2.86 -3.96 -7.86
N ARG A 133 1.84 -3.09 -8.00
CA ARG A 133 0.42 -3.48 -7.93
C ARG A 133 0.08 -4.62 -8.89
N SER A 134 0.73 -4.64 -10.05
CA SER A 134 0.57 -5.69 -11.08
C SER A 134 1.04 -7.08 -10.65
N MET A 135 1.90 -7.18 -9.64
CA MET A 135 2.38 -8.46 -9.11
C MET A 135 1.41 -9.06 -8.09
N LEU A 136 0.55 -8.25 -7.48
CA LEU A 136 -0.46 -8.72 -6.54
C LEU A 136 -1.66 -9.30 -7.28
N PRO A 137 -2.29 -10.37 -6.75
CA PRO A 137 -3.53 -10.89 -7.31
C PRO A 137 -4.59 -9.80 -7.43
N VAL A 138 -5.35 -9.78 -8.53
CA VAL A 138 -6.33 -8.73 -8.86
C VAL A 138 -7.37 -8.53 -7.75
N ARG A 139 -7.71 -9.59 -7.02
CA ARG A 139 -8.73 -9.57 -5.95
C ARG A 139 -8.23 -8.98 -4.63
N GLU A 140 -6.92 -8.85 -4.47
CA GLU A 140 -6.35 -8.37 -3.22
C GLU A 140 -6.38 -6.83 -3.15
N ARG A 141 -6.73 -6.32 -1.97
CA ARG A 141 -6.69 -4.88 -1.67
C ARG A 141 -5.39 -4.57 -0.94
N PRO A 142 -4.48 -3.81 -1.54
CA PRO A 142 -3.18 -3.56 -0.92
C PRO A 142 -3.24 -2.99 0.50
N SER A 143 -4.24 -2.15 0.77
CA SER A 143 -4.46 -1.54 2.10
C SER A 143 -4.85 -2.53 3.21
N GLU A 144 -5.21 -3.75 2.84
CA GLU A 144 -5.58 -4.81 3.78
C GLU A 144 -4.44 -5.83 3.97
N LEU A 145 -3.36 -5.74 3.16
CA LEU A 145 -2.25 -6.68 3.20
C LEU A 145 -1.22 -6.30 4.26
N PHE A 146 -0.52 -7.29 4.77
CA PHE A 146 0.65 -7.11 5.62
C PHE A 146 1.75 -8.10 5.24
N ALA A 147 2.98 -7.81 5.61
CA ALA A 147 4.14 -8.63 5.32
C ALA A 147 4.79 -9.14 6.61
N LEU A 148 5.37 -10.33 6.53
CA LEU A 148 6.22 -10.92 7.57
C LEU A 148 7.50 -11.45 6.93
N GLU A 149 8.63 -11.33 7.61
CA GLU A 149 9.88 -11.98 7.26
C GLU A 149 9.86 -13.40 7.83
N VAL A 150 10.23 -14.38 7.00
CA VAL A 150 10.29 -15.80 7.41
C VAL A 150 11.60 -16.07 8.14
N ASP A 151 11.50 -16.73 9.27
CA ASP A 151 12.66 -17.22 10.03
C ASP A 151 12.53 -18.75 10.15
N GLY A 152 13.46 -19.46 9.52
CA GLY A 152 13.53 -20.92 9.51
C GLY A 152 13.16 -21.57 8.16
N ASP A 153 13.23 -22.90 8.15
CA ASP A 153 13.20 -23.75 6.96
C ASP A 153 11.97 -24.67 6.86
N SER A 154 10.96 -24.42 7.68
CA SER A 154 9.78 -25.31 7.77
C SER A 154 8.92 -25.37 6.52
N MET A 155 9.13 -24.45 5.56
CA MET A 155 8.38 -24.34 4.31
C MET A 155 9.29 -24.40 3.06
N ILE A 156 10.46 -25.00 3.19
CA ILE A 156 11.49 -25.04 2.13
C ILE A 156 11.01 -25.75 0.85
N ASP A 157 10.24 -26.84 0.96
CA ASP A 157 9.68 -27.56 -0.19
C ASP A 157 8.53 -26.80 -0.86
N ALA A 158 7.99 -25.77 -0.20
CA ALA A 158 7.09 -24.79 -0.79
C ALA A 158 7.84 -23.60 -1.41
N MET A 159 9.18 -23.70 -1.54
CA MET A 159 10.07 -22.65 -2.04
C MET A 159 10.05 -21.38 -1.18
N ILE A 160 9.74 -21.50 0.11
CA ILE A 160 9.80 -20.42 1.09
C ILE A 160 10.98 -20.71 2.02
N ASN A 161 12.00 -19.86 1.96
CA ASN A 161 13.24 -20.01 2.69
C ASN A 161 13.35 -19.00 3.83
N ASP A 162 14.31 -19.24 4.68
CA ASP A 162 14.74 -18.28 5.69
C ASP A 162 15.10 -16.92 5.05
N GLY A 163 14.63 -15.82 5.65
CA GLY A 163 14.81 -14.45 5.12
C GLY A 163 13.87 -14.05 3.99
N ASP A 164 13.00 -14.94 3.49
CA ASP A 164 11.96 -14.55 2.53
C ASP A 164 10.91 -13.66 3.20
N ILE A 165 10.29 -12.79 2.42
CA ILE A 165 9.17 -11.98 2.87
C ILE A 165 7.88 -12.59 2.33
N VAL A 166 6.95 -12.94 3.20
CA VAL A 166 5.61 -13.40 2.83
C VAL A 166 4.61 -12.27 2.98
N ILE A 167 3.82 -12.03 1.92
CA ILE A 167 2.70 -11.10 1.95
C ILE A 167 1.44 -11.89 2.25
N LEU A 168 0.70 -11.43 3.23
CA LEU A 168 -0.48 -12.10 3.74
C LEU A 168 -1.71 -11.20 3.61
N ARG A 169 -2.84 -11.85 3.32
CA ARG A 169 -4.16 -11.27 3.48
C ARG A 169 -4.71 -11.71 4.84
N PRO A 170 -5.18 -10.78 5.70
CA PRO A 170 -5.86 -11.14 6.94
C PRO A 170 -6.99 -12.12 6.70
N ALA A 171 -7.08 -13.15 7.51
CA ALA A 171 -8.12 -14.15 7.45
C ALA A 171 -8.36 -14.75 8.83
N VAL A 172 -9.61 -15.03 9.14
CA VAL A 172 -10.01 -15.75 10.38
C VAL A 172 -10.28 -17.22 10.13
N GLU A 173 -10.38 -17.62 8.86
CA GLU A 173 -10.66 -19.00 8.43
C GLU A 173 -9.70 -19.42 7.30
N ALA A 174 -9.42 -20.72 7.24
CA ALA A 174 -8.60 -21.30 6.19
C ALA A 174 -9.24 -22.56 5.62
N ASN A 175 -8.94 -22.83 4.33
CA ASN A 175 -9.30 -24.07 3.64
C ASN A 175 -8.15 -25.05 3.65
N ASN A 176 -8.43 -26.33 3.44
CA ASN A 176 -7.40 -27.34 3.32
C ASN A 176 -6.45 -27.01 2.18
N GLY A 177 -5.15 -27.02 2.48
CA GLY A 177 -4.09 -26.69 1.52
C GLY A 177 -3.71 -25.21 1.47
N ASP A 178 -4.40 -24.31 2.18
CA ASP A 178 -3.96 -22.91 2.29
C ASP A 178 -2.65 -22.83 3.07
N MET A 179 -1.71 -21.99 2.61
CA MET A 179 -0.56 -21.56 3.39
C MET A 179 -1.00 -20.42 4.31
N VAL A 180 -0.84 -20.62 5.61
CA VAL A 180 -1.36 -19.71 6.63
C VAL A 180 -0.31 -19.36 7.67
N ALA A 181 -0.33 -18.11 8.10
CA ALA A 181 0.25 -17.71 9.38
C ALA A 181 -0.80 -17.94 10.47
N VAL A 182 -0.45 -18.70 11.48
CA VAL A 182 -1.32 -19.03 12.60
C VAL A 182 -0.63 -18.70 13.92
N TRP A 183 -1.42 -18.29 14.89
CA TRP A 183 -1.04 -18.17 16.28
C TRP A 183 -1.50 -19.41 17.04
N LEU A 184 -0.62 -19.98 17.86
CA LEU A 184 -0.88 -21.13 18.73
C LEU A 184 -0.95 -20.65 20.17
N ASP A 185 -2.16 -20.59 20.74
CA ASP A 185 -2.37 -20.07 22.11
C ASP A 185 -1.64 -20.92 23.17
N ASP A 186 -1.55 -22.25 22.97
CA ASP A 186 -0.91 -23.17 23.95
C ASP A 186 0.61 -23.03 23.99
N ARG A 187 1.22 -22.50 22.94
CA ARG A 187 2.68 -22.40 22.79
C ARG A 187 3.16 -20.97 22.79
N ASP A 188 2.23 -20.01 22.70
CA ASP A 188 2.52 -18.59 22.57
C ASP A 188 3.47 -18.31 21.38
N GLU A 189 3.20 -19.00 20.24
CA GLU A 189 4.03 -18.94 19.04
C GLU A 189 3.24 -18.69 17.76
N THR A 190 3.87 -18.02 16.80
CA THR A 190 3.37 -17.87 15.44
C THR A 190 4.11 -18.81 14.51
N THR A 191 3.41 -19.44 13.57
CA THR A 191 4.06 -20.33 12.60
C THR A 191 3.39 -20.26 11.24
N LEU A 192 4.19 -20.50 10.18
CA LEU A 192 3.75 -20.60 8.79
C LEU A 192 3.70 -22.07 8.38
N LYS A 193 2.52 -22.57 8.01
CA LYS A 193 2.31 -23.98 7.62
C LYS A 193 1.19 -24.09 6.59
N TYR A 194 1.07 -25.25 5.95
CA TYR A 194 -0.15 -25.65 5.28
C TYR A 194 -1.21 -26.04 6.30
N PHE A 195 -2.42 -25.55 6.10
CA PHE A 195 -3.57 -25.81 6.97
C PHE A 195 -4.40 -26.99 6.45
N TYR A 196 -4.75 -27.92 7.33
CA TYR A 196 -5.69 -29.00 7.04
C TYR A 196 -6.62 -29.23 8.23
N ARG A 197 -7.93 -29.17 7.97
CA ARG A 197 -8.94 -29.52 8.97
C ARG A 197 -9.32 -31.01 8.80
N GLU A 198 -9.08 -31.81 9.82
CA GLU A 198 -9.33 -33.25 9.87
C GLU A 198 -10.37 -33.55 10.94
N GLY A 199 -11.67 -33.40 10.57
CA GLY A 199 -12.77 -33.54 11.52
C GLY A 199 -12.71 -32.48 12.63
N ASN A 200 -12.47 -32.91 13.86
CA ASN A 200 -12.47 -32.02 15.04
C ASN A 200 -11.08 -31.46 15.39
N ARG A 201 -10.05 -31.83 14.65
CA ARG A 201 -8.67 -31.34 14.86
C ARG A 201 -8.15 -30.60 13.63
N VAL A 202 -7.10 -29.81 13.84
CA VAL A 202 -6.35 -29.14 12.76
C VAL A 202 -4.96 -29.76 12.69
N ARG A 203 -4.53 -30.09 11.47
CA ARG A 203 -3.14 -30.44 11.17
C ARG A 203 -2.47 -29.27 10.46
N LEU A 204 -1.38 -28.80 11.03
CA LEU A 204 -0.49 -27.82 10.44
C LEU A 204 0.70 -28.59 9.86
N GLN A 205 0.74 -28.68 8.53
CA GLN A 205 1.73 -29.45 7.79
C GLN A 205 2.90 -28.55 7.36
N PRO A 206 4.13 -28.82 7.82
CA PRO A 206 5.32 -28.19 7.26
C PRO A 206 5.53 -28.69 5.81
N ALA A 207 6.11 -27.82 4.97
CA ALA A 207 6.68 -28.21 3.69
C ALA A 207 8.18 -28.45 3.85
N ASN A 208 8.53 -29.36 4.76
CA ASN A 208 9.88 -29.82 5.01
C ASN A 208 9.78 -31.29 5.48
N PRO A 209 10.36 -32.25 4.73
CA PRO A 209 10.21 -33.68 5.02
C PRO A 209 10.90 -34.10 6.33
N THR A 210 11.81 -33.27 6.86
CA THR A 210 12.49 -33.53 8.14
C THR A 210 11.66 -33.12 9.35
N MET A 211 10.55 -32.40 9.13
CA MET A 211 9.70 -31.85 10.20
C MET A 211 8.37 -32.58 10.30
N ALA A 212 7.98 -32.94 11.51
CA ALA A 212 6.69 -33.56 11.77
C ALA A 212 5.53 -32.55 11.72
N PRO A 213 4.32 -32.95 11.31
CA PRO A 213 3.13 -32.11 11.41
C PRO A 213 2.78 -31.77 12.86
N ILE A 214 2.21 -30.60 13.06
CA ILE A 214 1.66 -30.16 14.35
C ILE A 214 0.16 -30.45 14.35
N TYR A 215 -0.32 -31.22 15.34
CA TYR A 215 -1.74 -31.50 15.52
C TYR A 215 -2.31 -30.68 16.65
N ILE A 216 -3.42 -30.00 16.38
CA ILE A 216 -4.17 -29.18 17.34
C ILE A 216 -5.54 -29.85 17.50
N ASP A 217 -5.72 -30.53 18.63
CA ASP A 217 -6.96 -31.29 18.92
C ASP A 217 -8.14 -30.36 19.25
N ASN A 218 -7.85 -29.18 19.81
CA ASN A 218 -8.84 -28.15 20.05
C ASN A 218 -8.61 -26.93 19.14
N PRO A 219 -9.39 -26.80 18.06
CA PRO A 219 -9.23 -25.69 17.11
C PRO A 219 -9.39 -24.28 17.73
N ARG A 220 -9.92 -24.17 18.96
CA ARG A 220 -10.04 -22.89 19.67
C ARG A 220 -8.69 -22.33 20.13
N HIS A 221 -7.67 -23.18 20.23
CA HIS A 221 -6.30 -22.78 20.62
C HIS A 221 -5.46 -22.37 19.39
N LEU A 222 -6.09 -22.26 18.21
CA LEU A 222 -5.46 -21.82 16.98
C LEU A 222 -6.22 -20.63 16.43
N ARG A 223 -5.50 -19.55 16.13
CA ARG A 223 -6.03 -18.37 15.43
C ARG A 223 -5.32 -18.21 14.09
N VAL A 224 -6.09 -18.25 13.02
CA VAL A 224 -5.57 -17.89 11.69
C VAL A 224 -5.39 -16.38 11.65
N MET A 225 -4.17 -15.93 11.35
CA MET A 225 -3.82 -14.51 11.24
C MET A 225 -3.96 -14.02 9.79
N GLY A 226 -3.58 -14.86 8.83
CA GLY A 226 -3.67 -14.53 7.42
C GLY A 226 -3.27 -15.68 6.51
N LYS A 227 -3.61 -15.52 5.23
CA LYS A 227 -3.25 -16.45 4.14
C LYS A 227 -2.18 -15.83 3.28
N VAL A 228 -1.18 -16.62 2.91
CA VAL A 228 -0.12 -16.17 2.00
C VAL A 228 -0.72 -15.92 0.62
N VAL A 229 -0.44 -14.75 0.07
CA VAL A 229 -0.84 -14.34 -1.28
C VAL A 229 0.36 -14.14 -2.20
N MET A 230 1.55 -13.90 -1.62
CA MET A 230 2.78 -13.69 -2.38
C MET A 230 4.00 -13.97 -1.51
N VAL A 231 5.08 -14.41 -2.14
CA VAL A 231 6.42 -14.56 -1.52
C VAL A 231 7.41 -13.71 -2.30
N ILE A 232 8.25 -12.99 -1.59
CA ILE A 232 9.32 -12.15 -2.16
C ILE A 232 10.65 -12.65 -1.58
N ARG A 233 11.60 -12.91 -2.47
CA ARG A 233 12.97 -13.22 -2.11
C ARG A 233 13.89 -12.11 -2.59
N GLN A 234 14.66 -11.57 -1.67
CA GLN A 234 15.75 -10.68 -1.99
C GLN A 234 17.04 -11.50 -2.10
N VAL A 235 17.61 -11.56 -3.28
CA VAL A 235 18.91 -12.20 -3.47
C VAL A 235 19.97 -11.13 -3.28
N GLY A 236 20.64 -11.15 -2.13
CA GLY A 236 21.79 -10.27 -1.90
C GLY A 236 22.90 -10.56 -2.89
N LEU A 237 23.45 -9.53 -3.53
CA LEU A 237 24.75 -9.66 -4.19
C LEU A 237 25.75 -9.98 -3.08
N ALA A 238 26.41 -11.14 -3.17
CA ALA A 238 27.53 -11.46 -2.28
C ALA A 238 28.57 -10.33 -2.43
N ALA A 239 28.88 -9.69 -1.30
CA ALA A 239 29.90 -8.66 -1.23
C ALA A 239 31.30 -9.26 -1.41
#